data_d75eb4b58b4f18fe09fcd04fd66ee463
#
_entry.id   d75eb4b58b4f18fe09fcd04fd66ee463
#
_cell.length_a   1.000
_cell.length_b   1.000
_cell.length_c   1.000
_cell.angle_alpha   90.00
_cell.angle_beta   90.00
_cell.angle_gamma   90.00
#
_symmetry.space_group_name_H-M   'P 1'
#
loop_
_entity.id
_entity.type
_entity.pdbx_description
1 polymer ?
#
loop_
_entity_poly.entity_id
_entity_poly.type
_entity_poly.pdbx_seq_one_letter_code
_entity_poly.pdbx_strand_id
1 'polypeptide(L)'
;MDVVMLAAGTSSRMGRTNKMLLPYNGMCFVAHCCLQALAFLETLSTQSNELCRLIVVTGYRRQSIEKALKPCKDFIEETDAWLEMIIVKNQNYSKGQFSSTKVGVAQVADNSPFFISLADMPLVTKDHYMALLPLLGNHDAVRPFYEKDEDRVPGHPVLHADKLRETILHCPEDYSVSRILKNCDVLEPSFEDPAWSTDIDSLSDYQAISQ
;
A
#
# COMPACT_ATOMS: atom_id res chain seq x y z
N MET A 1 2.17 9.12 -11.14
CA MET A 1 2.02 7.79 -10.45
C MET A 1 1.56 7.99 -9.03
N ASP A 2 0.60 7.18 -8.57
CA ASP A 2 0.07 7.24 -7.20
C ASP A 2 0.25 5.92 -6.47
N VAL A 3 0.54 5.99 -5.15
CA VAL A 3 0.51 4.83 -4.25
C VAL A 3 -0.53 5.10 -3.17
N VAL A 4 -1.54 4.23 -3.07
CA VAL A 4 -2.54 4.24 -1.99
C VAL A 4 -2.06 3.31 -0.89
N MET A 5 -1.68 3.88 0.26
CA MET A 5 -1.23 3.16 1.45
C MET A 5 -2.39 3.01 2.44
N LEU A 6 -2.84 1.79 2.68
CA LEU A 6 -3.94 1.51 3.61
C LEU A 6 -3.41 1.39 5.04
N ALA A 7 -3.71 2.38 5.88
CA ALA A 7 -3.30 2.47 7.29
C ALA A 7 -4.48 2.68 8.26
N ALA A 8 -5.70 2.27 7.86
CA ALA A 8 -6.93 2.53 8.61
C ALA A 8 -7.34 1.41 9.57
N GLY A 9 -6.62 0.28 9.59
CA GLY A 9 -6.97 -0.94 10.33
C GLY A 9 -7.00 -0.77 11.84
N THR A 10 -7.86 -1.54 12.51
CA THR A 10 -8.07 -1.50 13.96
C THR A 10 -7.04 -2.32 14.75
N SER A 11 -6.27 -3.19 14.10
CA SER A 11 -5.32 -4.13 14.73
C SER A 11 -5.96 -5.00 15.84
N SER A 12 -7.21 -5.42 15.64
CA SER A 12 -8.03 -6.08 16.68
C SER A 12 -7.40 -7.34 17.27
N ARG A 13 -6.59 -8.07 16.49
CA ARG A 13 -5.87 -9.29 16.94
C ARG A 13 -4.70 -8.98 17.88
N MET A 14 -4.21 -7.74 17.90
CA MET A 14 -3.10 -7.30 18.76
C MET A 14 -3.58 -6.57 20.05
N GLY A 15 -4.84 -6.72 20.41
CA GLY A 15 -5.43 -6.15 21.61
C GLY A 15 -5.48 -4.61 21.57
N ARG A 16 -4.82 -3.93 22.54
CA ARG A 16 -4.82 -2.47 22.62
C ARG A 16 -3.72 -1.80 21.78
N THR A 17 -2.80 -2.58 21.23
CA THR A 17 -1.66 -2.08 20.44
C THR A 17 -2.08 -1.89 18.99
N ASN A 18 -1.86 -0.70 18.44
CA ASN A 18 -2.03 -0.49 17.01
C ASN A 18 -0.76 -0.93 16.30
N LYS A 19 -0.83 -1.98 15.47
CA LYS A 19 0.32 -2.56 14.76
C LYS A 19 1.07 -1.55 13.89
N MET A 20 0.37 -0.56 13.30
CA MET A 20 0.97 0.50 12.50
C MET A 20 1.96 1.38 13.27
N LEU A 21 1.85 1.39 14.62
CA LEU A 21 2.68 2.18 15.51
C LEU A 21 3.77 1.34 16.20
N LEU A 22 3.92 0.06 15.87
CA LEU A 22 5.01 -0.76 16.38
C LEU A 22 6.36 -0.26 15.84
N PRO A 23 7.41 -0.26 16.68
CA PRO A 23 8.76 0.12 16.26
C PRO A 23 9.34 -0.90 15.27
N TYR A 24 9.96 -0.39 14.22
CA TYR A 24 10.69 -1.20 13.24
C TYR A 24 11.75 -0.32 12.57
N ASN A 25 13.01 -0.77 12.56
CA ASN A 25 14.13 -0.03 11.96
C ASN A 25 14.22 1.44 12.40
N GLY A 26 14.02 1.71 13.71
CA GLY A 26 14.13 3.06 14.29
C GLY A 26 12.91 3.96 14.10
N MET A 27 11.83 3.47 13.47
CA MET A 27 10.57 4.22 13.27
C MET A 27 9.34 3.33 13.48
N CYS A 28 8.14 3.81 13.22
CA CYS A 28 6.92 2.99 13.24
C CYS A 28 6.69 2.29 11.89
N PHE A 29 5.99 1.14 11.89
CA PHE A 29 5.63 0.40 10.65
C PHE A 29 5.06 1.31 9.58
N VAL A 30 4.04 2.13 9.92
CA VAL A 30 3.41 3.01 8.93
C VAL A 30 4.41 3.97 8.28
N ALA A 31 5.35 4.54 9.05
CA ALA A 31 6.37 5.43 8.52
C ALA A 31 7.35 4.66 7.63
N HIS A 32 7.78 3.45 8.06
CA HIS A 32 8.68 2.61 7.29
C HIS A 32 8.06 2.23 5.93
N CYS A 33 6.84 1.69 5.92
CA CYS A 33 6.14 1.32 4.67
C CYS A 33 5.92 2.53 3.75
N CYS A 34 5.55 3.68 4.32
CA CYS A 34 5.38 4.91 3.55
C CYS A 34 6.71 5.42 2.95
N LEU A 35 7.82 5.32 3.69
CA LEU A 35 9.14 5.70 3.17
C LEU A 35 9.60 4.79 2.03
N GLN A 36 9.31 3.48 2.07
CA GLN A 36 9.60 2.58 0.95
C GLN A 36 8.81 2.98 -0.31
N ALA A 37 7.53 3.31 -0.15
CA ALA A 37 6.70 3.82 -1.24
C ALA A 37 7.19 5.19 -1.75
N LEU A 38 7.60 6.11 -0.87
CA LEU A 38 8.15 7.40 -1.25
C LEU A 38 9.47 7.26 -2.00
N ALA A 39 10.37 6.38 -1.57
CA ALA A 39 11.64 6.11 -2.27
C ALA A 39 11.42 5.53 -3.69
N PHE A 40 10.35 4.73 -3.88
CA PHE A 40 9.91 4.31 -5.21
C PHE A 40 9.41 5.51 -6.03
N LEU A 41 8.50 6.31 -5.47
CA LEU A 41 7.91 7.48 -6.14
C LEU A 41 8.96 8.56 -6.48
N GLU A 42 9.96 8.76 -5.61
CA GLU A 42 11.10 9.64 -5.85
C GLU A 42 11.89 9.20 -7.09
N THR A 43 12.18 7.90 -7.20
CA THR A 43 12.89 7.35 -8.35
C THR A 43 12.11 7.63 -9.64
N LEU A 44 10.80 7.41 -9.66
CA LEU A 44 9.97 7.69 -10.82
C LEU A 44 9.88 9.18 -11.15
N SER A 45 9.60 10.00 -10.14
CA SER A 45 9.48 11.46 -10.31
C SER A 45 10.76 12.07 -10.87
N THR A 46 11.92 11.61 -10.39
CA THR A 46 13.21 12.06 -10.89
C THR A 46 13.45 11.65 -12.35
N GLN A 47 13.00 10.45 -12.75
CA GLN A 47 13.17 9.95 -14.12
C GLN A 47 12.20 10.61 -15.12
N SER A 48 10.95 10.84 -14.72
CA SER A 48 9.90 11.36 -15.62
C SER A 48 9.71 12.88 -15.53
N ASN A 49 10.21 13.52 -14.48
CA ASN A 49 9.93 14.90 -14.11
C ASN A 49 8.43 15.16 -13.93
N GLU A 50 7.71 14.18 -13.37
CA GLU A 50 6.26 14.25 -13.12
C GLU A 50 5.96 14.18 -11.63
N LEU A 51 4.84 14.78 -11.23
CA LEU A 51 4.32 14.68 -9.86
C LEU A 51 3.94 13.23 -9.55
N CYS A 52 4.50 12.70 -8.45
CA CYS A 52 4.14 11.42 -7.88
C CYS A 52 3.55 11.60 -6.46
N ARG A 53 2.53 10.79 -6.10
CA ARG A 53 1.79 11.03 -4.87
C ARG A 53 1.67 9.79 -4.01
N LEU A 54 1.89 9.97 -2.71
CA LEU A 54 1.57 8.99 -1.68
C LEU A 54 0.25 9.36 -1.01
N ILE A 55 -0.77 8.52 -1.13
CA ILE A 55 -2.10 8.71 -0.54
C ILE A 55 -2.23 7.79 0.66
N VAL A 56 -2.16 8.32 1.88
CA VAL A 56 -2.24 7.54 3.11
C VAL A 56 -3.67 7.57 3.66
N VAL A 57 -4.33 6.42 3.68
CA VAL A 57 -5.69 6.29 4.21
C VAL A 57 -5.64 5.93 5.68
N THR A 58 -6.09 6.84 6.54
CA THR A 58 -6.15 6.68 7.99
C THR A 58 -7.57 6.38 8.47
N GLY A 59 -7.69 5.79 9.66
CA GLY A 59 -8.98 5.49 10.29
C GLY A 59 -8.85 5.44 11.81
N TYR A 60 -8.67 4.24 12.36
CA TYR A 60 -8.42 4.05 13.78
C TYR A 60 -7.12 4.75 14.22
N ARG A 61 -7.18 5.47 15.36
CA ARG A 61 -6.04 6.25 15.92
C ARG A 61 -5.39 7.23 14.93
N ARG A 62 -6.18 7.84 14.06
CA ARG A 62 -5.72 8.78 13.03
C ARG A 62 -4.62 9.73 13.51
N GLN A 63 -4.83 10.47 14.61
CA GLN A 63 -3.87 11.46 15.10
C GLN A 63 -2.48 10.85 15.40
N SER A 64 -2.46 9.64 15.96
CA SER A 64 -1.19 8.94 16.26
C SER A 64 -0.49 8.50 14.97
N ILE A 65 -1.25 8.04 13.97
CA ILE A 65 -0.71 7.68 12.65
C ILE A 65 -0.16 8.93 11.96
N GLU A 66 -0.91 10.02 11.90
CA GLU A 66 -0.45 11.28 11.27
C GLU A 66 0.83 11.84 11.92
N LYS A 67 0.95 11.71 13.27
CA LYS A 67 2.16 12.09 13.98
C LYS A 67 3.35 11.18 13.64
N ALA A 68 3.10 9.87 13.48
CA ALA A 68 4.14 8.90 13.11
C ALA A 68 4.68 9.11 11.69
N LEU A 69 3.94 9.78 10.81
CA LEU A 69 4.37 10.11 9.44
C LEU A 69 5.31 11.32 9.35
N LYS A 70 5.81 11.87 10.47
CA LYS A 70 6.78 12.98 10.43
C LYS A 70 8.01 12.65 9.54
N PRO A 71 8.67 11.46 9.65
CA PRO A 71 9.81 11.14 8.79
C PRO A 71 9.48 11.18 7.28
N CYS A 72 8.24 10.85 6.90
CA CYS A 72 7.81 10.93 5.50
C CYS A 72 7.67 12.38 5.01
N LYS A 73 7.24 13.29 5.88
CA LYS A 73 7.19 14.73 5.56
C LYS A 73 8.58 15.31 5.41
N ASP A 74 9.47 14.99 6.37
CA ASP A 74 10.86 15.40 6.33
C ASP A 74 11.53 14.92 5.02
N PHE A 75 11.31 13.66 4.62
CA PHE A 75 11.81 13.10 3.36
C PHE A 75 11.35 13.91 2.12
N ILE A 76 10.05 14.30 2.07
CA ILE A 76 9.50 15.08 0.95
C ILE A 76 10.08 16.50 0.92
N GLU A 77 10.34 17.09 2.08
CA GLU A 77 10.94 18.45 2.19
C GLU A 77 12.43 18.45 1.79
N GLU A 78 13.12 17.31 1.92
CA GLU A 78 14.56 17.18 1.64
C GLU A 78 14.89 16.75 0.21
N THR A 79 13.90 16.21 -0.55
CA THR A 79 14.12 15.76 -1.93
C THR A 79 13.82 16.85 -2.96
N ASP A 80 14.54 16.84 -4.07
CA ASP A 80 14.26 17.66 -5.26
C ASP A 80 13.19 17.06 -6.18
N ALA A 81 12.70 15.85 -5.88
CA ALA A 81 11.66 15.18 -6.67
C ALA A 81 10.28 15.81 -6.43
N TRP A 82 9.41 15.77 -7.43
CA TRP A 82 8.04 16.28 -7.30
C TRP A 82 7.16 15.26 -6.60
N LEU A 83 7.15 15.31 -5.28
CA LEU A 83 6.40 14.42 -4.41
C LEU A 83 5.35 15.18 -3.61
N GLU A 84 4.19 14.54 -3.45
CA GLU A 84 3.12 15.00 -2.57
C GLU A 84 2.64 13.85 -1.67
N MET A 85 2.35 14.14 -0.39
CA MET A 85 1.69 13.20 0.51
C MET A 85 0.31 13.72 0.90
N ILE A 86 -0.73 12.97 0.53
CA ILE A 86 -2.12 13.24 0.85
C ILE A 86 -2.56 12.30 1.98
N ILE A 87 -3.02 12.86 3.11
CA ILE A 87 -3.53 12.05 4.22
C ILE A 87 -5.06 12.20 4.28
N VAL A 88 -5.77 11.12 4.02
CA VAL A 88 -7.23 11.09 4.03
C VAL A 88 -7.76 10.23 5.17
N LYS A 89 -8.89 10.64 5.74
CA LYS A 89 -9.58 9.89 6.80
C LYS A 89 -10.72 9.07 6.22
N ASN A 90 -10.70 7.77 6.42
CA ASN A 90 -11.88 6.95 6.28
C ASN A 90 -12.71 6.99 7.56
N GLN A 91 -13.89 7.61 7.54
CA GLN A 91 -14.81 7.62 8.69
C GLN A 91 -15.49 6.26 8.89
N ASN A 92 -15.59 5.46 7.85
CA ASN A 92 -16.23 4.15 7.82
C ASN A 92 -15.23 2.99 7.89
N TYR A 93 -14.03 3.20 8.46
CA TYR A 93 -12.98 2.17 8.52
C TYR A 93 -13.44 0.84 9.15
N SER A 94 -14.45 0.87 10.04
CA SER A 94 -15.03 -0.33 10.65
C SER A 94 -15.83 -1.20 9.68
N LYS A 95 -16.21 -0.70 8.50
CA LYS A 95 -16.88 -1.46 7.44
C LYS A 95 -15.95 -2.39 6.64
N GLY A 96 -14.65 -2.39 6.98
CA GLY A 96 -13.65 -3.25 6.34
C GLY A 96 -12.72 -2.52 5.38
N GLN A 97 -11.71 -3.26 4.89
CA GLN A 97 -10.60 -2.74 4.09
C GLN A 97 -11.08 -2.06 2.80
N PHE A 98 -12.12 -2.61 2.14
CA PHE A 98 -12.61 -2.06 0.88
C PHE A 98 -13.13 -0.63 1.01
N SER A 99 -13.75 -0.28 2.15
CA SER A 99 -14.15 1.11 2.43
C SER A 99 -12.95 2.06 2.44
N SER A 100 -11.82 1.63 2.97
CA SER A 100 -10.57 2.40 2.96
C SER A 100 -9.97 2.47 1.56
N THR A 101 -10.02 1.38 0.79
CA THR A 101 -9.60 1.35 -0.61
C THR A 101 -10.36 2.41 -1.42
N LYS A 102 -11.69 2.47 -1.32
CA LYS A 102 -12.50 3.48 -2.04
C LYS A 102 -12.11 4.91 -1.68
N VAL A 103 -11.89 5.19 -0.39
CA VAL A 103 -11.47 6.53 0.09
C VAL A 103 -10.11 6.92 -0.50
N GLY A 104 -9.15 6.00 -0.55
CA GLY A 104 -7.83 6.24 -1.13
C GLY A 104 -7.88 6.39 -2.65
N VAL A 105 -8.57 5.47 -3.35
CA VAL A 105 -8.70 5.48 -4.80
C VAL A 105 -9.43 6.72 -5.31
N ALA A 106 -10.34 7.30 -4.52
CA ALA A 106 -10.98 8.58 -4.86
C ALA A 106 -9.99 9.77 -4.98
N GLN A 107 -8.80 9.65 -4.39
CA GLN A 107 -7.74 10.68 -4.48
C GLN A 107 -6.75 10.42 -5.62
N VAL A 108 -6.78 9.25 -6.25
CA VAL A 108 -5.89 8.89 -7.37
C VAL A 108 -6.16 9.80 -8.57
N ALA A 109 -5.11 10.21 -9.28
CA ALA A 109 -5.22 11.01 -10.49
C ALA A 109 -5.96 10.26 -11.59
N ASP A 110 -6.74 10.99 -12.37
CA ASP A 110 -7.37 10.44 -13.57
C ASP A 110 -6.30 10.00 -14.58
N ASN A 111 -6.60 8.93 -15.33
CA ASN A 111 -5.74 8.41 -16.39
C ASN A 111 -4.31 8.06 -15.97
N SER A 112 -4.11 7.67 -14.72
CA SER A 112 -2.82 7.23 -14.21
C SER A 112 -2.94 5.87 -13.51
N PRO A 113 -2.05 4.92 -13.79
CA PRO A 113 -1.98 3.69 -13.03
C PRO A 113 -1.60 4.00 -11.57
N PHE A 114 -1.99 3.10 -10.66
CA PHE A 114 -1.76 3.30 -9.24
C PHE A 114 -1.53 1.99 -8.49
N PHE A 115 -0.78 2.07 -7.41
CA PHE A 115 -0.60 0.96 -6.49
C PHE A 115 -1.59 1.04 -5.32
N ILE A 116 -2.04 -0.14 -4.85
CA ILE A 116 -2.64 -0.31 -3.53
C ILE A 116 -1.68 -1.13 -2.68
N SER A 117 -1.29 -0.59 -1.54
CA SER A 117 -0.33 -1.17 -0.61
C SER A 117 -0.84 -1.15 0.82
N LEU A 118 -0.28 -2.02 1.67
CA LEU A 118 -0.68 -2.18 3.06
C LEU A 118 0.43 -1.70 4.00
N ALA A 119 0.07 -0.91 5.02
CA ALA A 119 1.02 -0.36 5.98
C ALA A 119 1.46 -1.36 7.08
N ASP A 120 1.00 -2.60 7.02
CA ASP A 120 1.37 -3.72 7.91
C ASP A 120 2.28 -4.76 7.24
N MET A 121 2.84 -4.43 6.08
CA MET A 121 3.79 -5.26 5.35
C MET A 121 5.18 -4.59 5.31
N PRO A 122 5.90 -4.55 6.43
CA PRO A 122 7.15 -3.78 6.54
C PRO A 122 8.33 -4.37 5.76
N LEU A 123 8.21 -5.59 5.25
CA LEU A 123 9.23 -6.22 4.40
C LEU A 123 9.14 -5.78 2.94
N VAL A 124 8.03 -5.16 2.53
CA VAL A 124 7.89 -4.58 1.19
C VAL A 124 8.80 -3.37 1.05
N THR A 125 9.69 -3.39 0.07
CA THR A 125 10.65 -2.33 -0.24
C THR A 125 10.30 -1.63 -1.56
N LYS A 126 11.00 -0.54 -1.87
CA LYS A 126 10.87 0.15 -3.16
C LYS A 126 11.07 -0.80 -4.35
N ASP A 127 11.94 -1.81 -4.21
CA ASP A 127 12.27 -2.73 -5.30
C ASP A 127 11.09 -3.63 -5.68
N HIS A 128 10.19 -3.92 -4.74
CA HIS A 128 8.93 -4.62 -5.02
C HIS A 128 8.02 -3.81 -5.95
N TYR A 129 7.89 -2.49 -5.72
CA TYR A 129 7.14 -1.61 -6.62
C TYR A 129 7.80 -1.52 -8.00
N MET A 130 9.13 -1.36 -8.03
CA MET A 130 9.91 -1.29 -9.27
C MET A 130 9.80 -2.57 -10.10
N ALA A 131 9.74 -3.75 -9.47
CA ALA A 131 9.61 -5.03 -10.13
C ALA A 131 8.26 -5.20 -10.84
N LEU A 132 7.18 -4.64 -10.29
CA LEU A 132 5.83 -4.78 -10.86
C LEU A 132 5.55 -3.77 -11.97
N LEU A 133 6.14 -2.58 -11.92
CA LEU A 133 5.81 -1.48 -12.83
C LEU A 133 5.91 -1.85 -14.32
N PRO A 134 7.00 -2.47 -14.80
CA PRO A 134 7.15 -2.83 -16.21
C PRO A 134 6.20 -3.96 -16.65
N LEU A 135 5.60 -4.68 -15.69
CA LEU A 135 4.75 -5.82 -15.97
C LEU A 135 3.30 -5.43 -16.29
N LEU A 136 2.88 -4.18 -16.03
CA LEU A 136 1.51 -3.77 -16.27
C LEU A 136 1.11 -3.91 -17.76
N GLY A 137 1.94 -3.42 -18.67
CA GLY A 137 1.66 -3.51 -20.11
C GLY A 137 0.20 -3.12 -20.44
N ASN A 138 -0.52 -4.06 -21.05
CA ASN A 138 -1.95 -3.90 -21.39
C ASN A 138 -2.90 -4.58 -20.38
N HIS A 139 -2.38 -5.16 -19.31
CA HIS A 139 -3.19 -5.80 -18.28
C HIS A 139 -3.99 -4.79 -17.45
N ASP A 140 -5.08 -5.25 -16.85
CA ASP A 140 -5.90 -4.44 -15.94
C ASP A 140 -5.23 -4.25 -14.59
N ALA A 141 -4.47 -5.25 -14.15
CA ALA A 141 -3.69 -5.21 -12.93
C ALA A 141 -2.51 -6.18 -12.96
N VAL A 142 -1.54 -5.94 -12.07
CA VAL A 142 -0.48 -6.88 -11.74
C VAL A 142 -0.56 -7.18 -10.25
N ARG A 143 -0.83 -8.44 -9.91
CA ARG A 143 -0.90 -8.91 -8.53
C ARG A 143 0.19 -9.94 -8.28
N PRO A 144 1.20 -9.65 -7.44
CA PRO A 144 2.25 -10.60 -7.13
C PRO A 144 1.70 -11.77 -6.32
N PHE A 145 2.33 -12.93 -6.48
CA PHE A 145 2.13 -14.08 -5.63
C PHE A 145 3.47 -14.49 -5.02
N TYR A 146 3.44 -14.74 -3.72
CA TYR A 146 4.49 -15.54 -3.10
C TYR A 146 4.22 -17.01 -3.42
N GLU A 147 5.20 -17.69 -3.94
CA GLU A 147 5.09 -19.11 -4.29
C GLU A 147 6.31 -19.86 -3.77
N LYS A 148 6.05 -20.84 -2.91
CA LYS A 148 7.06 -21.74 -2.39
C LYS A 148 6.44 -23.12 -2.13
N ASP A 149 7.07 -24.16 -2.65
CA ASP A 149 6.58 -25.53 -2.60
C ASP A 149 5.15 -25.62 -3.22
N GLU A 150 4.15 -26.02 -2.42
CA GLU A 150 2.74 -26.10 -2.84
C GLU A 150 1.93 -24.82 -2.45
N ASP A 151 2.54 -23.91 -1.71
CA ASP A 151 1.88 -22.69 -1.23
C ASP A 151 1.96 -21.60 -2.29
N ARG A 152 0.78 -21.03 -2.66
CA ARG A 152 0.65 -19.88 -3.54
C ARG A 152 -0.25 -18.84 -2.89
N VAL A 153 0.35 -17.75 -2.40
CA VAL A 153 -0.33 -16.72 -1.59
C VAL A 153 -0.31 -15.39 -2.32
N PRO A 154 -1.49 -14.73 -2.51
CA PRO A 154 -1.54 -13.42 -3.14
C PRO A 154 -0.86 -12.37 -2.27
N GLY A 155 -0.09 -11.49 -2.91
CA GLY A 155 0.73 -10.50 -2.26
C GLY A 155 0.33 -9.04 -2.52
N HIS A 156 1.13 -8.15 -1.95
CA HIS A 156 1.10 -6.70 -2.13
C HIS A 156 2.55 -6.18 -2.35
N PRO A 157 2.69 -4.99 -2.97
CA PRO A 157 1.64 -4.11 -3.49
C PRO A 157 0.95 -4.67 -4.75
N VAL A 158 -0.26 -4.22 -5.05
CA VAL A 158 -0.96 -4.57 -6.29
C VAL A 158 -1.01 -3.33 -7.18
N LEU A 159 -0.54 -3.46 -8.43
CA LEU A 159 -0.59 -2.41 -9.43
C LEU A 159 -1.89 -2.50 -10.24
N HIS A 160 -2.55 -1.38 -10.43
CA HIS A 160 -3.82 -1.26 -11.14
C HIS A 160 -3.68 -0.30 -12.33
N ALA A 161 -4.24 -0.66 -13.47
CA ALA A 161 -4.42 0.28 -14.57
C ALA A 161 -5.45 1.35 -14.17
N ASP A 162 -5.35 2.53 -14.78
CA ASP A 162 -6.20 3.70 -14.55
C ASP A 162 -7.70 3.40 -14.63
N LYS A 163 -8.12 2.59 -15.59
CA LYS A 163 -9.52 2.19 -15.78
C LYS A 163 -10.15 1.49 -14.57
N LEU A 164 -9.35 0.85 -13.71
CA LEU A 164 -9.85 0.21 -12.49
C LEU A 164 -10.26 1.21 -11.40
N ARG A 165 -9.82 2.47 -11.49
CA ARG A 165 -10.25 3.53 -10.58
C ARG A 165 -11.77 3.65 -10.54
N GLU A 166 -12.40 3.89 -11.66
CA GLU A 166 -13.87 4.03 -11.75
C GLU A 166 -14.59 2.73 -11.35
N THR A 167 -14.06 1.58 -11.77
CA THR A 167 -14.62 0.29 -11.37
C THR A 167 -14.65 0.12 -9.85
N ILE A 168 -13.55 0.44 -9.16
CA ILE A 168 -13.47 0.34 -7.69
C ILE A 168 -14.44 1.33 -7.03
N LEU A 169 -14.51 2.57 -7.51
CA LEU A 169 -15.37 3.61 -6.94
C LEU A 169 -16.86 3.29 -7.04
N HIS A 170 -17.29 2.67 -8.14
CA HIS A 170 -18.71 2.35 -8.38
C HIS A 170 -19.15 0.99 -7.82
N CYS A 171 -18.23 0.12 -7.40
CA CYS A 171 -18.59 -1.17 -6.79
C CYS A 171 -19.35 -0.98 -5.47
N PRO A 172 -20.31 -1.87 -5.13
CA PRO A 172 -20.97 -1.89 -3.82
C PRO A 172 -19.97 -2.00 -2.65
N GLU A 173 -20.37 -1.55 -1.46
CA GLU A 173 -19.50 -1.52 -0.28
C GLU A 173 -19.12 -2.92 0.26
N ASP A 174 -19.89 -3.95 -0.04
CA ASP A 174 -19.65 -5.35 0.33
C ASP A 174 -18.68 -6.09 -0.62
N TYR A 175 -18.13 -5.39 -1.61
CA TYR A 175 -17.12 -5.93 -2.51
C TYR A 175 -15.73 -5.94 -1.86
N SER A 176 -14.79 -6.51 -2.57
CA SER A 176 -13.35 -6.43 -2.30
C SER A 176 -12.58 -6.25 -3.62
N VAL A 177 -11.37 -5.72 -3.55
CA VAL A 177 -10.49 -5.63 -4.73
C VAL A 177 -10.29 -7.02 -5.35
N SER A 178 -10.05 -8.05 -4.56
CA SER A 178 -9.89 -9.43 -5.06
C SER A 178 -11.12 -9.94 -5.82
N ARG A 179 -12.34 -9.52 -5.42
CA ARG A 179 -13.57 -9.88 -6.15
C ARG A 179 -13.68 -9.14 -7.48
N ILE A 180 -13.25 -7.89 -7.52
CA ILE A 180 -13.21 -7.10 -8.77
C ILE A 180 -12.23 -7.74 -9.75
N LEU A 181 -11.01 -8.05 -9.28
CA LEU A 181 -9.94 -8.60 -10.10
C LEU A 181 -10.28 -9.97 -10.73
N LYS A 182 -11.21 -10.74 -10.17
CA LYS A 182 -11.67 -12.02 -10.78
C LYS A 182 -12.29 -11.86 -12.18
N ASN A 183 -12.76 -10.64 -12.51
CA ASN A 183 -13.39 -10.34 -13.80
C ASN A 183 -12.50 -9.43 -14.68
N CYS A 184 -11.21 -9.34 -14.37
CA CYS A 184 -10.25 -8.49 -15.03
C CYS A 184 -9.12 -9.33 -15.64
N ASP A 185 -8.42 -8.77 -16.62
CA ASP A 185 -7.16 -9.33 -17.12
C ASP A 185 -6.03 -9.00 -16.14
N VAL A 186 -5.70 -9.96 -15.27
CA VAL A 186 -4.70 -9.78 -14.21
C VAL A 186 -3.47 -10.61 -14.50
N LEU A 187 -2.32 -9.97 -14.63
CA LEU A 187 -1.05 -10.67 -14.61
C LEU A 187 -0.70 -11.04 -13.16
N GLU A 188 -0.40 -12.31 -12.93
CA GLU A 188 -0.11 -12.87 -11.61
C GLU A 188 1.30 -13.48 -11.55
N PRO A 189 2.36 -12.64 -11.50
CA PRO A 189 3.73 -13.13 -11.39
C PRO A 189 3.98 -13.78 -10.04
N SER A 190 4.75 -14.89 -10.04
CA SER A 190 5.18 -15.60 -8.83
C SER A 190 6.60 -15.22 -8.44
N PHE A 191 6.83 -15.08 -7.14
CA PHE A 191 8.11 -14.74 -6.53
C PHE A 191 8.37 -15.65 -5.31
N GLU A 192 9.64 -16.00 -5.07
CA GLU A 192 10.04 -16.80 -3.91
C GLU A 192 10.28 -15.96 -2.64
N ASP A 193 10.28 -14.62 -2.75
CA ASP A 193 10.48 -13.74 -1.60
C ASP A 193 9.18 -13.65 -0.77
N PRO A 194 9.18 -14.10 0.51
CA PRO A 194 8.01 -14.04 1.38
C PRO A 194 7.55 -12.60 1.69
N ALA A 195 8.38 -11.59 1.48
CA ALA A 195 8.03 -10.18 1.69
C ALA A 195 6.77 -9.77 0.90
N TRP A 196 6.50 -10.40 -0.24
CA TRP A 196 5.32 -10.15 -1.04
C TRP A 196 3.99 -10.45 -0.33
N SER A 197 3.97 -11.40 0.61
CA SER A 197 2.75 -11.88 1.27
C SER A 197 2.78 -11.82 2.79
N THR A 198 3.90 -11.36 3.39
CA THR A 198 4.04 -11.32 4.85
C THR A 198 3.43 -10.04 5.42
N ASP A 199 2.26 -10.18 6.01
CA ASP A 199 1.64 -9.16 6.86
C ASP A 199 1.89 -9.46 8.35
N ILE A 200 1.98 -8.42 9.16
CA ILE A 200 2.20 -8.55 10.60
C ILE A 200 0.87 -8.45 11.33
N ASP A 201 0.26 -9.60 11.61
CA ASP A 201 -1.06 -9.69 12.23
C ASP A 201 -1.02 -10.04 13.72
N SER A 202 0.08 -10.61 14.21
CA SER A 202 0.26 -11.06 15.59
C SER A 202 1.56 -10.56 16.21
N LEU A 203 1.68 -10.68 17.55
CA LEU A 203 2.93 -10.40 18.25
C LEU A 203 4.04 -11.39 17.89
N SER A 204 3.71 -12.64 17.53
CA SER A 204 4.67 -13.62 17.03
C SER A 204 5.26 -13.22 15.69
N ASP A 205 4.43 -12.73 14.75
CA ASP A 205 4.91 -12.24 13.46
C ASP A 205 5.86 -11.04 13.65
N TYR A 206 5.48 -10.12 14.56
CA TYR A 206 6.33 -8.98 14.91
C TYR A 206 7.68 -9.40 15.48
N GLN A 207 7.70 -10.38 16.40
CA GLN A 207 8.94 -10.89 17.01
C GLN A 207 9.85 -11.55 15.96
N ALA A 208 9.28 -12.22 14.97
CA ALA A 208 10.04 -12.88 13.90
C ALA A 208 10.83 -11.91 13.01
N ILE A 209 10.35 -10.67 12.82
CA ILE A 209 11.03 -9.66 11.99
C ILE A 209 11.85 -8.64 12.78
N SER A 210 11.77 -8.67 14.13
CA SER A 210 12.42 -7.67 15.02
C SER A 210 13.75 -8.16 15.63
N GLN A 211 14.26 -9.32 15.17
CA GLN A 211 15.51 -9.93 15.64
C GLN A 211 16.74 -9.41 14.90
#